data_5023d3fc4742c74ec29872a2afa1ed7c
#
_entry.id   5023d3fc4742c74ec29872a2afa1ed7c
#
_cell.length_a   1.000
_cell.length_b   1.000
_cell.length_c   1.000
_cell.angle_alpha   90.00
_cell.angle_beta   90.00
_cell.angle_gamma   90.00
#
_symmetry.space_group_name_H-M   'P 1'
#
loop_
_entity.id
_entity.type
_entity.pdbx_description
1 polymer ?
#
loop_
_entity_poly.entity_id
_entity_poly.type
_entity_poly.pdbx_seq_one_letter_code
_entity_poly.pdbx_strand_id
1 'polypeptide(L)'
;MNEKTYMKNKIKKIIILLLLGSTNNLFAQEYEKANGFWNATFLDLPISDKVSLRSEFHFRTTSYFRIWDQQLYRPQLSYNPSKNVSWRAGYTYIKGYNRDISADPRVRAEHNLWEQVQFTAPLKKSSFSTWIRLEHRFQEELPLQKNNELRTFDFSSRLRFRLTYQKSLSKPDSKTKWNLVVYDEIFSILNRKGIPFKFNQNWTFLGFNVKLNEKATLLSGFQKNMISKPNNSYLINRFWNSILFYKL
;
A
#
# COMPACT_ATOMS: atom_id res chain seq x y z
N MET A 1 -26.70 31.57 3.31
CA MET A 1 -25.58 30.60 3.51
C MET A 1 -25.09 30.22 2.11
N ASN A 2 -23.84 30.50 1.77
CA ASN A 2 -23.32 30.39 0.39
C ASN A 2 -23.26 28.90 -0.01
N GLU A 3 -23.76 28.51 -1.19
CA GLU A 3 -23.80 27.12 -1.71
C GLU A 3 -22.46 26.38 -1.59
N LYS A 4 -21.35 27.09 -1.80
CA LYS A 4 -19.99 26.54 -1.61
C LYS A 4 -19.73 26.10 -0.16
N THR A 5 -20.27 26.79 0.82
CA THR A 5 -20.11 26.46 2.26
C THR A 5 -21.01 25.29 2.63
N TYR A 6 -22.22 25.22 2.07
CA TYR A 6 -23.15 24.10 2.26
C TYR A 6 -22.57 22.79 1.69
N MET A 7 -22.05 22.82 0.46
CA MET A 7 -21.44 21.67 -0.20
C MET A 7 -20.17 21.18 0.54
N LYS A 8 -19.32 22.09 1.04
CA LYS A 8 -18.17 21.73 1.88
C LYS A 8 -18.57 21.01 3.17
N ASN A 9 -19.63 21.46 3.81
CA ASN A 9 -20.11 20.83 5.05
C ASN A 9 -20.78 19.48 4.81
N LYS A 10 -21.46 19.32 3.66
CA LYS A 10 -22.07 18.04 3.25
C LYS A 10 -21.00 16.98 2.93
N ILE A 11 -19.95 17.37 2.21
CA ILE A 11 -18.79 16.50 1.91
C ILE A 11 -18.05 16.11 3.20
N LYS A 12 -17.84 17.04 4.14
CA LYS A 12 -17.25 16.70 5.45
C LYS A 12 -18.07 15.69 6.23
N LYS A 13 -19.40 15.82 6.25
CA LYS A 13 -20.29 14.87 6.94
C LYS A 13 -20.26 13.49 6.28
N ILE A 14 -20.22 13.41 4.95
CA ILE A 14 -20.15 12.15 4.20
C ILE A 14 -18.81 11.45 4.49
N ILE A 15 -17.68 12.17 4.52
CA ILE A 15 -16.37 11.63 4.84
C ILE A 15 -16.33 11.11 6.28
N ILE A 16 -16.90 11.84 7.24
CA ILE A 16 -17.00 11.40 8.64
C ILE A 16 -17.90 10.16 8.76
N LEU A 17 -19.01 10.08 8.04
CA LEU A 17 -19.89 8.90 8.02
C LEU A 17 -19.19 7.67 7.40
N LEU A 18 -18.42 7.84 6.33
CA LEU A 18 -17.64 6.77 5.72
C LEU A 18 -16.53 6.26 6.66
N LEU A 19 -15.90 7.16 7.43
CA LEU A 19 -14.89 6.81 8.43
C LEU A 19 -15.50 6.13 9.67
N LEU A 20 -16.73 6.48 10.06
CA LEU A 20 -17.44 5.88 11.20
C LEU A 20 -18.15 4.57 10.83
N GLY A 21 -18.57 4.39 9.57
CA GLY A 21 -19.26 3.18 9.10
C GLY A 21 -18.38 1.92 9.07
N SER A 22 -17.05 2.10 9.08
CA SER A 22 -16.10 0.98 9.08
C SER A 22 -15.85 0.35 10.47
N THR A 23 -16.44 0.87 11.54
CA THR A 23 -16.10 0.44 12.91
C THR A 23 -17.08 -0.55 13.55
N ASN A 24 -18.25 -0.83 12.94
CA ASN A 24 -19.36 -1.44 13.67
C ASN A 24 -19.62 -2.95 13.49
N ASN A 25 -18.77 -3.72 12.80
CA ASN A 25 -19.01 -5.15 12.59
C ASN A 25 -17.88 -6.08 13.06
N LEU A 26 -17.21 -5.76 14.17
CA LEU A 26 -16.03 -6.51 14.62
C LEU A 26 -16.24 -7.29 15.92
N PHE A 27 -17.46 -7.59 16.31
CA PHE A 27 -17.71 -8.41 17.50
C PHE A 27 -17.81 -9.88 17.12
N ALA A 28 -16.94 -10.71 17.67
CA ALA A 28 -16.89 -12.17 17.64
C ALA A 28 -16.05 -12.86 16.54
N GLN A 29 -14.96 -12.23 16.03
CA GLN A 29 -14.01 -12.94 15.19
C GLN A 29 -12.66 -13.10 15.90
N GLU A 30 -12.07 -14.28 15.81
CA GLU A 30 -10.75 -14.55 16.35
C GLU A 30 -9.69 -13.79 15.54
N TYR A 31 -8.82 -13.04 16.25
CA TYR A 31 -7.78 -12.23 15.64
C TYR A 31 -6.40 -12.74 16.03
N GLU A 32 -5.64 -13.13 15.06
CA GLU A 32 -4.18 -13.20 15.23
C GLU A 32 -3.58 -11.79 15.11
N LYS A 33 -2.54 -11.51 15.90
CA LYS A 33 -1.87 -10.21 15.91
C LYS A 33 -0.39 -10.39 15.62
N ALA A 34 0.15 -9.58 14.72
CA ALA A 34 1.58 -9.44 14.53
C ALA A 34 1.96 -7.95 14.51
N ASN A 35 3.12 -7.64 15.11
CA ASN A 35 3.71 -6.30 15.12
C ASN A 35 5.06 -6.36 14.40
N GLY A 36 5.48 -5.25 13.79
CA GLY A 36 6.74 -5.23 13.08
C GLY A 36 7.06 -3.88 12.47
N PHE A 37 8.06 -3.91 11.59
CA PHE A 37 8.54 -2.74 10.86
C PHE A 37 8.53 -3.03 9.36
N TRP A 38 8.01 -2.07 8.61
CA TRP A 38 8.06 -2.07 7.16
C TRP A 38 8.86 -0.88 6.70
N ASN A 39 9.99 -1.13 6.05
CA ASN A 39 10.86 -0.11 5.53
C ASN A 39 10.93 -0.23 4.02
N ALA A 40 10.97 0.90 3.32
CA ALA A 40 11.13 0.91 1.89
C ALA A 40 12.00 2.09 1.43
N THR A 41 12.68 1.90 0.30
CA THR A 41 13.37 2.95 -0.43
C THR A 41 12.84 2.98 -1.85
N PHE A 42 12.41 4.15 -2.30
CA PHE A 42 11.92 4.42 -3.64
C PHE A 42 12.90 5.33 -4.34
N LEU A 43 13.47 4.85 -5.44
CA LEU A 43 14.40 5.60 -6.28
C LEU A 43 13.65 6.07 -7.53
N ASP A 44 13.53 7.37 -7.70
CA ASP A 44 12.85 8.01 -8.83
C ASP A 44 13.87 8.55 -9.82
N LEU A 45 13.87 8.06 -11.05
CA LEU A 45 14.67 8.54 -12.17
C LEU A 45 13.73 9.24 -13.17
N PRO A 46 13.75 10.58 -13.27
CA PRO A 46 13.06 11.29 -14.33
C PRO A 46 13.69 10.99 -15.68
N ILE A 47 12.89 10.56 -16.66
CA ILE A 47 13.34 10.32 -18.03
C ILE A 47 12.96 11.53 -18.90
N SER A 48 11.77 12.10 -18.67
CA SER A 48 11.29 13.32 -19.31
C SER A 48 10.32 14.05 -18.38
N ASP A 49 9.77 15.19 -18.82
CA ASP A 49 8.77 15.95 -18.04
C ASP A 49 7.52 15.14 -17.70
N LYS A 50 7.21 14.11 -18.49
CA LYS A 50 6.01 13.28 -18.31
C LYS A 50 6.31 11.84 -17.94
N VAL A 51 7.54 11.37 -18.10
CA VAL A 51 7.90 9.97 -17.93
C VAL A 51 8.98 9.84 -16.85
N SER A 52 8.80 8.90 -15.94
CA SER A 52 9.80 8.53 -14.94
C SER A 52 9.83 7.02 -14.71
N LEU A 53 11.01 6.52 -14.37
CA LEU A 53 11.22 5.18 -13.86
C LEU A 53 11.32 5.24 -12.35
N ARG A 54 10.65 4.32 -11.65
CA ARG A 54 10.80 4.14 -10.20
C ARG A 54 11.21 2.72 -9.90
N SER A 55 12.14 2.55 -8.97
CA SER A 55 12.46 1.26 -8.36
C SER A 55 12.15 1.31 -6.87
N GLU A 56 11.36 0.36 -6.40
CA GLU A 56 10.98 0.26 -4.98
C GLU A 56 11.62 -0.98 -4.37
N PHE A 57 12.27 -0.82 -3.24
CA PHE A 57 12.85 -1.87 -2.42
C PHE A 57 12.15 -1.87 -1.07
N HIS A 58 11.52 -2.99 -0.70
CA HIS A 58 10.81 -3.11 0.57
C HIS A 58 11.41 -4.20 1.42
N PHE A 59 11.58 -3.91 2.69
CA PHE A 59 12.04 -4.82 3.74
C PHE A 59 11.01 -4.83 4.86
N ARG A 60 10.35 -5.97 5.03
CA ARG A 60 9.27 -6.16 5.97
C ARG A 60 9.65 -7.18 7.00
N THR A 61 9.48 -6.85 8.27
CA THR A 61 9.77 -7.73 9.39
C THR A 61 8.58 -7.79 10.35
N THR A 62 8.50 -8.89 11.09
CA THR A 62 7.59 -9.05 12.24
C THR A 62 8.40 -9.19 13.53
N SER A 63 7.72 -9.24 14.68
CA SER A 63 8.36 -9.40 15.99
C SER A 63 9.49 -8.39 16.22
N TYR A 64 9.26 -7.12 15.88
CA TYR A 64 10.22 -6.02 16.07
C TYR A 64 11.61 -6.30 15.49
N PHE A 65 11.69 -6.52 14.17
CA PHE A 65 12.90 -6.85 13.39
C PHE A 65 13.47 -8.27 13.54
N ARG A 66 12.86 -9.14 14.34
CA ARG A 66 13.44 -10.48 14.60
C ARG A 66 13.18 -11.47 13.48
N ILE A 67 12.04 -11.34 12.78
CA ILE A 67 11.60 -12.32 11.78
C ILE A 67 11.34 -11.60 10.47
N TRP A 68 11.93 -12.08 9.39
CA TRP A 68 11.59 -11.64 8.05
C TRP A 68 10.15 -12.01 7.70
N ASP A 69 9.42 -11.06 7.12
CA ASP A 69 8.07 -11.26 6.58
C ASP A 69 8.12 -11.29 5.06
N GLN A 70 8.61 -10.20 4.45
CA GLN A 70 8.72 -10.09 3.01
C GLN A 70 9.88 -9.17 2.58
N GLN A 71 10.47 -9.51 1.44
CA GLN A 71 11.32 -8.61 0.67
C GLN A 71 10.65 -8.41 -0.69
N LEU A 72 10.56 -7.16 -1.15
CA LEU A 72 9.98 -6.85 -2.45
C LEU A 72 10.92 -5.98 -3.27
N TYR A 73 10.97 -6.27 -4.56
CA TYR A 73 11.54 -5.41 -5.58
C TYR A 73 10.47 -5.07 -6.60
N ARG A 74 10.31 -3.76 -6.92
CA ARG A 74 9.22 -3.28 -7.78
C ARG A 74 9.70 -2.19 -8.72
N PRO A 75 10.22 -2.52 -9.91
CA PRO A 75 10.42 -1.57 -10.99
C PRO A 75 9.07 -1.18 -11.61
N GLN A 76 8.92 0.10 -11.96
CA GLN A 76 7.71 0.63 -12.59
C GLN A 76 8.02 1.82 -13.49
N LEU A 77 7.28 1.92 -14.58
CA LEU A 77 7.23 3.08 -15.45
C LEU A 77 6.03 3.93 -15.07
N SER A 78 6.22 5.25 -14.99
CA SER A 78 5.16 6.22 -14.72
C SER A 78 5.03 7.18 -15.89
N TYR A 79 3.80 7.41 -16.35
CA TYR A 79 3.45 8.43 -17.32
C TYR A 79 2.47 9.42 -16.69
N ASN A 80 2.81 10.71 -16.69
CA ASN A 80 2.05 11.79 -16.08
C ASN A 80 1.53 12.71 -17.18
N PRO A 81 0.36 12.42 -17.80
CA PRO A 81 -0.22 13.27 -18.85
C PRO A 81 -0.55 14.68 -18.33
N SER A 82 -0.85 14.79 -17.05
CA SER A 82 -1.10 16.07 -16.37
C SER A 82 -0.61 16.05 -14.93
N LYS A 83 -0.62 17.20 -14.25
CA LYS A 83 -0.27 17.32 -12.82
C LYS A 83 -1.22 16.53 -11.90
N ASN A 84 -2.39 16.18 -12.38
CA ASN A 84 -3.46 15.56 -11.59
C ASN A 84 -3.67 14.08 -11.91
N VAL A 85 -3.07 13.57 -12.98
CA VAL A 85 -3.27 12.20 -13.46
C VAL A 85 -1.91 11.53 -13.65
N SER A 86 -1.78 10.31 -13.16
CA SER A 86 -0.60 9.46 -13.36
C SER A 86 -1.04 8.05 -13.72
N TRP A 87 -0.46 7.52 -14.79
CA TRP A 87 -0.56 6.12 -15.19
C TRP A 87 0.74 5.41 -14.83
N ARG A 88 0.64 4.21 -14.31
CA ARG A 88 1.82 3.41 -13.95
C ARG A 88 1.62 1.98 -14.38
N ALA A 89 2.69 1.35 -14.85
CA ALA A 89 2.75 -0.07 -15.07
C ALA A 89 4.06 -0.61 -14.50
N GLY A 90 4.04 -1.81 -13.96
CA GLY A 90 5.24 -2.36 -13.34
C GLY A 90 5.15 -3.84 -13.06
N TYR A 91 6.27 -4.33 -12.60
CA TYR A 91 6.45 -5.69 -12.13
C TYR A 91 6.80 -5.66 -10.64
N THR A 92 6.42 -6.69 -9.89
CA THR A 92 6.85 -6.87 -8.51
C THR A 92 7.30 -8.31 -8.29
N TYR A 93 8.51 -8.47 -7.78
CA TYR A 93 8.98 -9.74 -7.24
C TYR A 93 8.90 -9.68 -5.72
N ILE A 94 8.32 -10.72 -5.11
CA ILE A 94 8.15 -10.83 -3.67
C ILE A 94 8.77 -12.13 -3.21
N LYS A 95 9.65 -12.04 -2.20
CA LYS A 95 10.08 -13.16 -1.36
C LYS A 95 9.26 -13.12 -0.07
N GLY A 96 8.41 -14.12 0.15
CA GLY A 96 7.65 -14.30 1.39
C GLY A 96 8.32 -15.31 2.29
N TYR A 97 8.56 -14.94 3.54
CA TYR A 97 9.17 -15.81 4.55
C TYR A 97 8.10 -16.39 5.46
N ASN A 98 8.33 -17.61 5.94
CA ASN A 98 7.44 -18.17 6.93
C ASN A 98 7.67 -17.48 8.28
N ARG A 99 6.59 -17.03 8.91
CA ARG A 99 6.65 -16.37 10.22
C ARG A 99 6.87 -17.34 11.37
N ASP A 100 6.49 -18.58 11.16
CA ASP A 100 6.80 -19.68 12.08
C ASP A 100 8.16 -20.27 11.66
N ILE A 101 9.20 -19.98 12.44
CA ILE A 101 10.57 -20.46 12.21
C ILE A 101 10.72 -21.96 12.43
N SER A 102 9.78 -22.60 13.13
CA SER A 102 9.76 -24.07 13.32
C SER A 102 9.18 -24.80 12.11
N ALA A 103 8.45 -24.08 11.24
CA ALA A 103 7.89 -24.61 10.01
C ALA A 103 8.92 -24.61 8.86
N ASP A 104 8.48 -24.97 7.66
CA ASP A 104 9.33 -25.01 6.46
C ASP A 104 10.03 -23.64 6.22
N PRO A 105 11.37 -23.59 6.30
CA PRO A 105 12.14 -22.35 6.14
C PRO A 105 12.19 -21.82 4.71
N ARG A 106 11.65 -22.56 3.74
CA ARG A 106 11.72 -22.18 2.32
C ARG A 106 10.96 -20.88 2.04
N VAL A 107 11.55 -20.11 1.15
CA VAL A 107 11.00 -18.82 0.72
C VAL A 107 9.98 -19.04 -0.39
N ARG A 108 8.77 -18.49 -0.20
CA ARG A 108 7.73 -18.47 -1.22
C ARG A 108 7.93 -17.30 -2.18
N ALA A 109 8.01 -17.59 -3.47
CA ALA A 109 8.09 -16.56 -4.50
C ALA A 109 6.69 -16.10 -4.96
N GLU A 110 6.59 -14.81 -5.30
CA GLU A 110 5.41 -14.26 -5.98
C GLU A 110 5.89 -13.28 -7.05
N HIS A 111 5.31 -13.38 -8.25
CA HIS A 111 5.52 -12.49 -9.38
C HIS A 111 4.22 -11.75 -9.68
N ASN A 112 4.27 -10.42 -9.79
CA ASN A 112 3.10 -9.61 -10.15
C ASN A 112 3.43 -8.72 -11.34
N LEU A 113 2.56 -8.74 -12.35
CA LEU A 113 2.43 -7.69 -13.34
C LEU A 113 1.24 -6.81 -12.95
N TRP A 114 1.37 -5.50 -13.07
CA TRP A 114 0.29 -4.61 -12.63
C TRP A 114 0.27 -3.29 -13.39
N GLU A 115 -0.92 -2.73 -13.46
CA GLU A 115 -1.20 -1.40 -13.96
C GLU A 115 -1.99 -0.58 -12.94
N GLN A 116 -1.81 0.74 -12.95
CA GLN A 116 -2.42 1.67 -12.02
C GLN A 116 -2.74 2.99 -12.67
N VAL A 117 -3.90 3.54 -12.33
CA VAL A 117 -4.22 4.94 -12.57
C VAL A 117 -4.39 5.67 -11.24
N GLN A 118 -3.85 6.88 -11.15
CA GLN A 118 -3.97 7.75 -9.98
C GLN A 118 -4.51 9.11 -10.40
N PHE A 119 -5.44 9.62 -9.60
CA PHE A 119 -5.98 10.97 -9.68
C PHE A 119 -5.65 11.74 -8.41
N THR A 120 -5.30 13.02 -8.56
CA THR A 120 -5.00 13.90 -7.43
C THR A 120 -5.83 15.17 -7.56
N ALA A 121 -6.59 15.51 -6.52
CA ALA A 121 -7.35 16.75 -6.40
C ALA A 121 -6.65 17.68 -5.40
N PRO A 122 -5.89 18.69 -5.86
CA PRO A 122 -5.24 19.65 -4.98
C PRO A 122 -6.26 20.60 -4.36
N LEU A 123 -6.07 20.93 -3.09
CA LEU A 123 -6.79 21.96 -2.35
C LEU A 123 -5.79 22.98 -1.80
N LYS A 124 -6.25 24.10 -1.23
CA LYS A 124 -5.38 25.22 -0.80
C LYS A 124 -4.21 24.79 0.14
N LYS A 125 -4.47 23.91 1.12
CA LYS A 125 -3.47 23.41 2.10
C LYS A 125 -3.51 21.88 2.24
N SER A 126 -4.22 21.20 1.36
CA SER A 126 -4.39 19.75 1.40
C SER A 126 -4.59 19.18 0.01
N SER A 127 -4.56 17.87 -0.11
CA SER A 127 -4.94 17.18 -1.34
C SER A 127 -5.66 15.88 -1.01
N PHE A 128 -6.53 15.47 -1.91
CA PHE A 128 -7.02 14.11 -1.98
C PHE A 128 -6.39 13.45 -3.20
N SER A 129 -5.94 12.22 -3.04
CA SER A 129 -5.58 11.39 -4.18
C SER A 129 -6.21 10.02 -4.05
N THR A 130 -6.60 9.47 -5.17
CA THR A 130 -7.10 8.11 -5.26
C THR A 130 -6.36 7.39 -6.36
N TRP A 131 -6.13 6.09 -6.19
CA TRP A 131 -5.66 5.25 -7.27
C TRP A 131 -6.34 3.89 -7.26
N ILE A 132 -6.41 3.31 -8.44
CA ILE A 132 -6.90 1.96 -8.70
C ILE A 132 -5.74 1.20 -9.33
N ARG A 133 -5.46 -0.01 -8.84
CA ARG A 133 -4.43 -0.92 -9.38
C ARG A 133 -5.03 -2.29 -9.62
N LEU A 134 -4.80 -2.82 -10.79
CA LEU A 134 -5.04 -4.21 -11.11
C LEU A 134 -3.71 -4.96 -11.08
N GLU A 135 -3.68 -6.09 -10.40
CA GLU A 135 -2.50 -6.95 -10.24
C GLU A 135 -2.80 -8.35 -10.77
N HIS A 136 -1.93 -8.87 -11.64
CA HIS A 136 -1.91 -10.25 -12.11
C HIS A 136 -0.80 -10.98 -11.39
N ARG A 137 -1.18 -11.87 -10.47
CA ARG A 137 -0.30 -12.46 -9.48
C ARG A 137 -0.07 -13.93 -9.78
N PHE A 138 1.19 -14.32 -9.80
CA PHE A 138 1.65 -15.70 -9.90
C PHE A 138 2.34 -16.03 -8.58
N GLN A 139 1.67 -16.80 -7.73
CA GLN A 139 2.13 -17.15 -6.39
C GLN A 139 2.58 -18.60 -6.38
N GLU A 140 3.81 -18.87 -5.92
CA GLU A 140 4.31 -20.24 -5.78
C GLU A 140 3.34 -21.07 -4.93
N GLU A 141 2.98 -22.27 -5.41
CA GLU A 141 2.02 -23.14 -4.73
C GLU A 141 2.59 -23.75 -3.45
N LEU A 142 1.70 -24.10 -2.52
CA LEU A 142 2.05 -24.79 -1.29
C LEU A 142 1.55 -26.25 -1.35
N PRO A 143 2.28 -27.20 -0.77
CA PRO A 143 3.57 -27.07 -0.07
C PRO A 143 4.68 -26.66 -1.03
N LEU A 144 5.69 -25.93 -0.51
CA LEU A 144 6.83 -25.50 -1.32
C LEU A 144 7.60 -26.71 -1.82
N GLN A 145 7.92 -26.71 -3.12
CA GLN A 145 8.65 -27.77 -3.79
C GLN A 145 10.09 -27.90 -3.22
N LYS A 146 10.62 -29.11 -3.14
CA LYS A 146 12.01 -29.35 -2.74
C LYS A 146 12.97 -28.82 -3.80
N ASN A 147 14.24 -28.64 -3.40
CA ASN A 147 15.28 -28.26 -4.35
C ASN A 147 15.32 -29.25 -5.52
N ASN A 148 15.39 -28.71 -6.75
CA ASN A 148 15.40 -29.42 -8.03
C ASN A 148 14.02 -29.88 -8.57
N GLU A 149 12.92 -29.58 -7.90
CA GLU A 149 11.59 -29.78 -8.47
C GLU A 149 11.12 -28.50 -9.22
N LEU A 150 10.32 -28.68 -10.27
CA LEU A 150 9.73 -27.55 -10.98
C LEU A 150 8.76 -26.82 -10.07
N ARG A 151 8.95 -25.49 -9.94
CA ARG A 151 8.05 -24.64 -9.16
C ARG A 151 6.75 -24.44 -9.92
N THR A 152 5.65 -24.70 -9.28
CA THR A 152 4.30 -24.41 -9.78
C THR A 152 3.77 -23.11 -9.19
N PHE A 153 2.99 -22.38 -9.99
CA PHE A 153 2.45 -21.09 -9.58
C PHE A 153 0.94 -21.05 -9.77
N ASP A 154 0.28 -20.55 -8.74
CA ASP A 154 -1.15 -20.28 -8.74
C ASP A 154 -1.41 -18.85 -9.24
N PHE A 155 -2.28 -18.72 -10.24
CA PHE A 155 -2.66 -17.43 -10.79
C PHE A 155 -3.85 -16.83 -10.05
N SER A 156 -3.79 -15.52 -9.80
CA SER A 156 -4.91 -14.75 -9.31
C SER A 156 -4.84 -13.29 -9.78
N SER A 157 -6.01 -12.68 -10.00
CA SER A 157 -6.11 -11.24 -10.24
C SER A 157 -6.61 -10.54 -8.98
N ARG A 158 -6.05 -9.37 -8.66
CA ARG A 158 -6.39 -8.60 -7.48
C ARG A 158 -6.57 -7.14 -7.83
N LEU A 159 -7.72 -6.58 -7.43
CA LEU A 159 -7.99 -5.15 -7.50
C LEU A 159 -7.61 -4.48 -6.20
N ARG A 160 -6.99 -3.31 -6.30
CA ARG A 160 -6.66 -2.46 -5.15
C ARG A 160 -7.20 -1.05 -5.41
N PHE A 161 -7.77 -0.48 -4.38
CA PHE A 161 -8.25 0.90 -4.37
C PHE A 161 -7.70 1.60 -3.13
N ARG A 162 -7.06 2.77 -3.30
CA ARG A 162 -6.61 3.59 -2.18
C ARG A 162 -7.16 5.00 -2.29
N LEU A 163 -7.62 5.51 -1.16
CA LEU A 163 -7.92 6.93 -0.95
C LEU A 163 -6.89 7.51 0.02
N THR A 164 -6.24 8.60 -0.36
CA THR A 164 -5.24 9.29 0.47
C THR A 164 -5.68 10.73 0.70
N TYR A 165 -5.60 11.18 1.93
CA TYR A 165 -5.68 12.59 2.31
C TYR A 165 -4.32 13.05 2.81
N GLN A 166 -3.85 14.19 2.28
CA GLN A 166 -2.63 14.83 2.74
C GLN A 166 -2.92 16.28 3.10
N LYS A 167 -2.42 16.75 4.25
CA LYS A 167 -2.57 18.12 4.72
C LYS A 167 -1.24 18.71 5.09
N SER A 168 -0.89 19.87 4.51
CA SER A 168 0.30 20.62 4.90
C SER A 168 0.14 21.18 6.31
N LEU A 169 1.13 20.92 7.15
CA LEU A 169 1.22 21.42 8.53
C LEU A 169 2.22 22.57 8.66
N SER A 170 3.09 22.73 7.68
CA SER A 170 4.14 23.75 7.69
C SER A 170 3.61 25.11 7.24
N LYS A 171 4.21 26.17 7.75
CA LYS A 171 4.04 27.53 7.20
C LYS A 171 4.67 27.60 5.79
N PRO A 172 4.23 28.52 4.92
CA PRO A 172 4.77 28.66 3.57
C PRO A 172 6.29 28.87 3.51
N ASP A 173 6.83 29.58 4.46
CA ASP A 173 8.24 29.98 4.60
C ASP A 173 9.13 28.99 5.38
N SER A 174 8.53 27.92 5.94
CA SER A 174 9.30 26.89 6.67
C SER A 174 10.35 26.22 5.78
N LYS A 175 11.57 26.09 6.30
CA LYS A 175 12.66 25.33 5.64
C LYS A 175 12.28 23.85 5.50
N THR A 176 11.70 23.25 6.52
CA THR A 176 11.23 21.87 6.49
C THR A 176 9.73 21.82 6.25
N LYS A 177 9.32 21.03 5.25
CA LYS A 177 7.90 20.86 4.92
C LYS A 177 7.38 19.55 5.50
N TRP A 178 6.35 19.67 6.34
CA TRP A 178 5.66 18.56 6.98
C TRP A 178 4.24 18.46 6.47
N ASN A 179 3.82 17.25 6.14
CA ASN A 179 2.44 16.97 5.78
C ASN A 179 1.93 15.81 6.63
N LEU A 180 0.74 15.96 7.17
CA LEU A 180 -0.03 14.82 7.69
C LEU A 180 -0.51 13.99 6.52
N VAL A 181 -0.39 12.67 6.61
CA VAL A 181 -0.85 11.72 5.59
C VAL A 181 -1.73 10.68 6.25
N VAL A 182 -2.92 10.49 5.71
CA VAL A 182 -3.85 9.42 6.09
C VAL A 182 -4.26 8.71 4.80
N TYR A 183 -4.22 7.39 4.79
CA TYR A 183 -4.83 6.63 3.70
C TYR A 183 -5.58 5.40 4.19
N ASP A 184 -6.55 5.00 3.39
CA ASP A 184 -7.22 3.72 3.47
C ASP A 184 -7.10 3.02 2.11
N GLU A 185 -6.79 1.73 2.13
CA GLU A 185 -6.59 0.91 0.95
C GLU A 185 -7.30 -0.43 1.10
N ILE A 186 -8.15 -0.74 0.13
CA ILE A 186 -8.91 -1.99 0.05
C ILE A 186 -8.35 -2.86 -1.08
N PHE A 187 -8.25 -4.15 -0.80
CA PHE A 187 -7.82 -5.17 -1.74
C PHE A 187 -8.93 -6.19 -1.93
N SER A 188 -9.20 -6.54 -3.17
CA SER A 188 -10.19 -7.55 -3.52
C SER A 188 -9.63 -8.52 -4.54
N ILE A 189 -9.75 -9.81 -4.30
CA ILE A 189 -9.45 -10.85 -5.28
C ILE A 189 -10.60 -10.85 -6.30
N LEU A 190 -10.25 -10.74 -7.58
CA LEU A 190 -11.24 -10.76 -8.68
C LEU A 190 -11.46 -12.17 -9.18
N ASN A 191 -10.38 -12.97 -9.30
CA ASN A 191 -10.43 -14.34 -9.75
C ASN A 191 -9.28 -15.13 -9.12
N ARG A 192 -9.58 -16.30 -8.59
CA ARG A 192 -8.62 -17.29 -8.11
C ARG A 192 -9.27 -18.67 -8.10
N LYS A 193 -8.87 -19.60 -9.00
CA LYS A 193 -9.35 -21.00 -9.01
C LYS A 193 -10.88 -21.11 -8.86
N GLY A 194 -11.64 -20.32 -9.63
CA GLY A 194 -13.11 -20.32 -9.57
C GLY A 194 -13.74 -19.59 -8.37
N ILE A 195 -12.94 -18.99 -7.48
CA ILE A 195 -13.44 -18.14 -6.40
C ILE A 195 -13.81 -16.78 -7.00
N PRO A 196 -15.07 -16.34 -6.85
CA PRO A 196 -15.51 -15.03 -7.37
C PRO A 196 -14.91 -13.89 -6.55
N PHE A 197 -15.27 -12.66 -6.91
CA PHE A 197 -14.87 -11.45 -6.21
C PHE A 197 -14.98 -11.61 -4.67
N LYS A 198 -13.85 -11.43 -3.97
CA LYS A 198 -13.78 -11.57 -2.51
C LYS A 198 -12.90 -10.48 -1.91
N PHE A 199 -13.36 -9.90 -0.79
CA PHE A 199 -12.51 -9.06 0.05
C PHE A 199 -11.25 -9.84 0.48
N ASN A 200 -10.09 -9.19 0.36
CA ASN A 200 -8.81 -9.80 0.68
C ASN A 200 -8.12 -9.12 1.86
N GLN A 201 -7.95 -7.79 1.77
CA GLN A 201 -7.24 -7.02 2.79
C GLN A 201 -7.77 -5.59 2.88
N ASN A 202 -7.57 -4.96 4.03
CA ASN A 202 -7.68 -3.53 4.22
C ASN A 202 -6.43 -3.01 4.93
N TRP A 203 -5.86 -1.91 4.42
CA TRP A 203 -4.70 -1.24 4.99
C TRP A 203 -5.03 0.20 5.32
N THR A 204 -4.87 0.59 6.58
CA THR A 204 -5.01 1.96 7.03
C THR A 204 -3.67 2.51 7.48
N PHE A 205 -3.40 3.76 7.21
CA PHE A 205 -2.15 4.43 7.57
C PHE A 205 -2.42 5.83 8.12
N LEU A 206 -1.66 6.20 9.14
CA LEU A 206 -1.57 7.54 9.69
C LEU A 206 -0.10 7.89 9.95
N GLY A 207 0.38 8.97 9.38
CA GLY A 207 1.78 9.38 9.57
C GLY A 207 2.08 10.73 8.96
N PHE A 208 3.37 11.00 8.82
CA PHE A 208 3.88 12.25 8.32
C PHE A 208 4.79 12.04 7.12
N ASN A 209 4.67 12.94 6.16
CA ASN A 209 5.56 13.06 5.04
C ASN A 209 6.42 14.30 5.27
N VAL A 210 7.75 14.12 5.31
CA VAL A 210 8.74 15.16 5.66
C VAL A 210 9.71 15.32 4.51
N LYS A 211 9.75 16.52 3.91
CA LYS A 211 10.78 16.86 2.93
C LYS A 211 12.09 17.10 3.67
N LEU A 212 13.06 16.19 3.51
CA LEU A 212 14.39 16.28 4.14
C LEU A 212 15.30 17.26 3.38
N ASN A 213 15.27 17.19 2.06
CA ASN A 213 15.96 18.10 1.14
C ASN A 213 15.28 18.09 -0.23
N GLU A 214 15.88 18.68 -1.26
CA GLU A 214 15.30 18.77 -2.61
C GLU A 214 15.12 17.40 -3.29
N LYS A 215 15.95 16.43 -2.93
CA LYS A 215 15.93 15.07 -3.51
C LYS A 215 15.27 14.03 -2.61
N ALA A 216 15.19 14.26 -1.30
CA ALA A 216 14.78 13.24 -0.33
C ALA A 216 13.52 13.65 0.45
N THR A 217 12.58 12.73 0.53
CA THR A 217 11.36 12.84 1.32
C THR A 217 11.13 11.55 2.11
N LEU A 218 10.82 11.67 3.40
CA LEU A 218 10.52 10.54 4.28
C LEU A 218 9.03 10.52 4.62
N LEU A 219 8.34 9.45 4.29
CA LEU A 219 7.02 9.12 4.84
C LEU A 219 7.22 8.15 6.00
N SER A 220 6.71 8.46 7.19
CA SER A 220 6.83 7.58 8.34
C SER A 220 5.58 7.64 9.20
N GLY A 221 5.13 6.50 9.72
CA GLY A 221 3.93 6.43 10.53
C GLY A 221 3.45 5.02 10.82
N PHE A 222 2.27 4.96 11.41
CA PHE A 222 1.63 3.74 11.84
C PHE A 222 0.73 3.18 10.73
N GLN A 223 0.85 1.89 10.47
CA GLN A 223 0.03 1.14 9.51
C GLN A 223 -0.63 -0.06 10.20
N LYS A 224 -1.94 -0.20 9.99
CA LYS A 224 -2.72 -1.38 10.36
C LYS A 224 -3.13 -2.11 9.08
N ASN A 225 -2.89 -3.40 9.03
CA ASN A 225 -3.36 -4.27 7.96
C ASN A 225 -4.29 -5.32 8.52
N MET A 226 -5.46 -5.44 7.95
CA MET A 226 -6.42 -6.51 8.21
C MET A 226 -6.45 -7.43 6.99
N ILE A 227 -6.13 -8.69 7.17
CA ILE A 227 -6.01 -9.71 6.11
C ILE A 227 -7.05 -10.79 6.37
N SER A 228 -7.94 -11.03 5.41
CA SER A 228 -8.95 -12.09 5.48
C SER A 228 -8.29 -13.47 5.35
N LYS A 229 -8.67 -14.41 6.22
CA LYS A 229 -8.26 -15.80 6.20
C LYS A 229 -9.38 -16.71 5.68
N PRO A 230 -9.06 -17.95 5.24
CA PRO A 230 -10.06 -18.90 4.72
C PRO A 230 -11.19 -19.26 5.72
N ASN A 231 -10.89 -19.30 7.01
CA ASN A 231 -11.82 -19.66 8.10
C ASN A 231 -12.71 -18.49 8.58
N ASN A 232 -12.84 -17.42 7.77
CA ASN A 232 -13.54 -16.19 8.12
C ASN A 232 -12.95 -15.42 9.33
N SER A 233 -11.74 -15.76 9.76
CA SER A 233 -10.98 -14.97 10.73
C SER A 233 -10.15 -13.91 10.04
N TYR A 234 -9.49 -13.06 10.82
CA TYR A 234 -8.62 -12.01 10.32
C TYR A 234 -7.25 -12.06 10.99
N LEU A 235 -6.20 -11.84 10.20
CA LEU A 235 -4.89 -11.50 10.71
C LEU A 235 -4.78 -9.98 10.77
N ILE A 236 -4.53 -9.42 11.95
CA ILE A 236 -4.30 -7.99 12.13
C ILE A 236 -2.83 -7.76 12.39
N ASN A 237 -2.18 -7.10 11.44
CA ASN A 237 -0.79 -6.66 11.58
C ASN A 237 -0.76 -5.17 11.92
N ARG A 238 0.15 -4.79 12.81
CA ARG A 238 0.43 -3.41 13.17
C ARG A 238 1.91 -3.15 12.94
N PHE A 239 2.19 -2.22 12.03
CA PHE A 239 3.54 -1.93 11.63
C PHE A 239 3.85 -0.46 11.82
N TRP A 240 5.09 -0.16 12.17
CA TRP A 240 5.67 1.12 11.87
C TRP A 240 6.17 1.06 10.42
N ASN A 241 5.66 1.93 9.56
CA ASN A 241 5.99 1.96 8.14
C ASN A 241 6.79 3.21 7.83
N SER A 242 7.96 3.05 7.23
CA SER A 242 8.86 4.14 6.81
C SER A 242 9.26 3.97 5.36
N ILE A 243 9.07 5.00 4.54
CA ILE A 243 9.40 5.01 3.11
C ILE A 243 10.26 6.22 2.81
N LEU A 244 11.48 5.99 2.37
CA LEU A 244 12.36 7.02 1.83
C LEU A 244 12.13 7.14 0.32
N PHE A 245 11.67 8.29 -0.14
CA PHE A 245 11.62 8.66 -1.55
C PHE A 245 12.88 9.44 -1.88
N TYR A 246 13.60 9.02 -2.91
CA TYR A 246 14.81 9.69 -3.36
C TYR A 246 14.78 9.93 -4.88
N LYS A 247 14.98 11.17 -5.28
CA LYS A 247 15.04 11.57 -6.69
C LYS A 247 16.51 11.60 -7.15
N LEU A 248 16.83 10.82 -8.15
CA LEU A 248 18.15 10.75 -8.79
C LEU A 248 18.46 12.00 -9.65
#